data_92fee05f35029687eb937635bb12847d
#
_entry.id   92fee05f35029687eb937635bb12847d
#
_cell.length_a   1.000
_cell.length_b   1.000
_cell.length_c   1.000
_cell.angle_alpha   90.00
_cell.angle_beta   90.00
_cell.angle_gamma   90.00
#
_symmetry.space_group_name_H-M   'P 1'
#
loop_
_entity.id
_entity.type
_entity.pdbx_description
1 polymer ?
#
loop_
_entity_poly.entity_id
_entity_poly.type
_entity_poly.pdbx_seq_one_letter_code
_entity_poly.pdbx_strand_id
1 'polypeptide(L)'
;MCTFAPTLFKFSQSTLDLLEAMNPDVRRHFPDHPLASTTFNFGPRTITFPHKDLKNLSWGLCSVTSLGSYDPKKGGHLVLWDLGIAVEFPPYSTILLPSAIILHSNTSIGEDETRMTITQYSSAGLFAWRAYGYMPKGVSTQATTWWKHPKHMFSRVWELTQRVQPGQRMSALP
;
A
#
# COMPACT_ATOMS: atom_id res chain seq x y z
N MET A 1 -1.16 2.51 -9.53
CA MET A 1 -1.24 1.06 -9.16
C MET A 1 -1.74 0.18 -10.30
N CYS A 2 -2.79 0.53 -11.02
CA CYS A 2 -3.30 -0.27 -12.14
C CYS A 2 -2.25 -0.55 -13.24
N THR A 3 -1.33 0.38 -13.49
CA THR A 3 -0.26 0.24 -14.49
C THR A 3 0.90 -0.64 -14.02
N PHE A 4 1.33 -0.47 -12.75
CA PHE A 4 2.54 -1.13 -12.23
C PHE A 4 2.27 -2.47 -11.54
N ALA A 5 1.06 -2.65 -11.00
CA ALA A 5 0.64 -3.86 -10.31
C ALA A 5 -0.83 -4.17 -10.62
N PRO A 6 -1.18 -4.48 -11.89
CA PRO A 6 -2.58 -4.59 -12.33
C PRO A 6 -3.33 -5.73 -11.63
N THR A 7 -2.66 -6.83 -11.35
CA THR A 7 -3.28 -7.97 -10.66
C THR A 7 -3.60 -7.64 -9.20
N LEU A 8 -2.67 -6.99 -8.49
CA LEU A 8 -2.89 -6.51 -7.13
C LEU A 8 -4.02 -5.48 -7.09
N PHE A 9 -4.05 -4.57 -8.06
CA PHE A 9 -5.11 -3.58 -8.21
C PHE A 9 -6.49 -4.26 -8.32
N LYS A 10 -6.66 -5.15 -9.30
CA LYS A 10 -7.92 -5.88 -9.53
C LYS A 10 -8.34 -6.72 -8.32
N PHE A 11 -7.39 -7.42 -7.70
CA PHE A 11 -7.66 -8.22 -6.50
C PHE A 11 -8.14 -7.36 -5.34
N SER A 12 -7.46 -6.26 -5.07
CA SER A 12 -7.83 -5.33 -3.99
C SER A 12 -9.19 -4.71 -4.27
N GLN A 13 -9.41 -4.20 -5.48
CA GLN A 13 -10.68 -3.61 -5.87
C GLN A 13 -11.84 -4.60 -5.75
N SER A 14 -11.72 -5.81 -6.31
CA SER A 14 -12.76 -6.84 -6.19
C SER A 14 -13.06 -7.24 -4.74
N THR A 15 -12.07 -7.15 -3.86
CA THR A 15 -12.27 -7.44 -2.43
C THR A 15 -13.11 -6.34 -1.77
N LEU A 16 -12.83 -5.08 -2.11
CA LEU A 16 -13.56 -3.93 -1.57
C LEU A 16 -14.98 -3.84 -2.14
N ASP A 17 -15.16 -4.12 -3.42
CA ASP A 17 -16.48 -4.15 -4.07
C ASP A 17 -17.40 -5.18 -3.41
N LEU A 18 -16.86 -6.37 -3.10
CA LEU A 18 -17.60 -7.40 -2.36
C LEU A 18 -17.90 -6.96 -0.93
N LEU A 19 -16.96 -6.31 -0.25
CA LEU A 19 -17.17 -5.80 1.11
C LEU A 19 -18.32 -4.79 1.14
N GLU A 20 -18.35 -3.83 0.22
CA GLU A 20 -19.41 -2.83 0.12
C GLU A 20 -20.75 -3.47 -0.26
N ALA A 21 -20.77 -4.44 -1.16
CA ALA A 21 -21.98 -5.16 -1.53
C ALA A 21 -22.60 -5.95 -0.36
N MET A 22 -21.75 -6.52 0.51
CA MET A 22 -22.20 -7.28 1.69
C MET A 22 -22.54 -6.38 2.89
N ASN A 23 -22.02 -5.16 2.93
CA ASN A 23 -22.18 -4.23 4.04
C ASN A 23 -22.52 -2.84 3.51
N PRO A 24 -23.78 -2.54 3.27
CA PRO A 24 -24.20 -1.27 2.65
C PRO A 24 -23.81 -0.01 3.44
N ASP A 25 -23.55 -0.16 4.74
CA ASP A 25 -23.09 0.94 5.62
C ASP A 25 -21.59 1.22 5.51
N VAL A 26 -20.84 0.31 4.89
CA VAL A 26 -19.39 0.46 4.68
C VAL A 26 -19.15 1.04 3.30
N ARG A 27 -18.51 2.19 3.26
CA ARG A 27 -18.16 2.87 1.99
C ARG A 27 -16.71 3.28 1.99
N ARG A 28 -16.07 3.17 0.84
CA ARG A 28 -14.73 3.71 0.61
C ARG A 28 -14.77 5.24 0.61
N HIS A 29 -13.76 5.86 1.19
CA HIS A 29 -13.61 7.32 1.11
C HIS A 29 -13.37 7.81 -0.32
N PHE A 30 -12.70 6.98 -1.13
CA PHE A 30 -12.45 7.25 -2.54
C PHE A 30 -13.05 6.12 -3.38
N PRO A 31 -14.16 6.38 -4.10
CA PRO A 31 -14.76 5.41 -5.03
C PRO A 31 -13.70 4.92 -6.02
N ASP A 32 -13.81 3.68 -6.46
CA ASP A 32 -12.92 3.04 -7.43
C ASP A 32 -11.43 2.97 -7.03
N HIS A 33 -11.10 3.30 -5.78
CA HIS A 33 -9.73 3.19 -5.27
C HIS A 33 -9.48 1.80 -4.68
N PRO A 34 -8.30 1.16 -4.97
CA PRO A 34 -8.02 -0.22 -4.56
C PRO A 34 -7.57 -0.35 -3.10
N LEU A 35 -7.40 0.76 -2.38
CA LEU A 35 -6.95 0.79 -0.98
C LEU A 35 -8.10 1.17 -0.06
N ALA A 36 -8.28 0.39 1.01
CA ALA A 36 -9.46 0.43 1.86
C ALA A 36 -9.49 1.62 2.83
N SER A 37 -8.32 2.09 3.25
CA SER A 37 -8.20 3.07 4.32
C SER A 37 -7.36 4.25 3.91
N THR A 38 -7.65 5.41 4.49
CA THR A 38 -6.91 6.65 4.26
C THR A 38 -6.61 7.31 5.58
N THR A 39 -5.38 7.75 5.75
CA THR A 39 -4.91 8.57 6.87
C THR A 39 -4.40 9.90 6.35
N PHE A 40 -4.85 10.98 6.97
CA PHE A 40 -4.38 12.33 6.72
C PHE A 40 -3.46 12.73 7.86
N ASN A 41 -2.19 12.97 7.56
CA ASN A 41 -1.22 13.46 8.53
C ASN A 41 -1.08 14.98 8.32
N PHE A 42 -1.77 15.72 9.16
CA PHE A 42 -1.76 17.18 9.09
C PHE A 42 -0.51 17.75 9.75
N GLY A 43 0.14 18.66 9.02
CA GLY A 43 1.38 19.28 9.43
C GLY A 43 1.30 20.18 10.67
N PRO A 44 2.14 21.21 10.73
CA PRO A 44 2.86 21.76 9.57
C PRO A 44 4.06 20.94 9.09
N ARG A 45 4.72 20.14 9.95
CA ARG A 45 5.97 19.42 9.64
C ARG A 45 5.85 17.93 10.01
N THR A 46 5.10 17.20 9.21
CA THR A 46 4.91 15.76 9.43
C THR A 46 6.23 15.01 9.30
N ILE A 47 6.60 14.27 10.34
CA ILE A 47 7.76 13.38 10.38
C ILE A 47 7.34 12.02 10.91
N THR A 48 7.97 10.96 10.39
CA THR A 48 7.78 9.58 10.87
C THR A 48 9.12 8.96 11.22
N PHE A 49 9.19 8.32 12.38
CA PHE A 49 10.33 7.52 12.80
C PHE A 49 10.42 6.20 12.02
N PRO A 50 11.58 5.52 12.00
CA PRO A 50 11.71 4.23 11.33
C PRO A 50 10.67 3.21 11.83
N HIS A 51 9.86 2.67 10.92
CA HIS A 51 8.81 1.70 11.25
C HIS A 51 8.46 0.83 10.05
N LYS A 52 7.75 -0.26 10.32
CA LYS A 52 7.06 -1.11 9.34
C LYS A 52 5.58 -1.14 9.69
N ASP A 53 4.72 -1.08 8.69
CA ASP A 53 3.26 -1.16 8.85
C ASP A 53 2.81 -2.62 8.96
N LEU A 54 3.18 -3.29 10.06
CA LEU A 54 3.00 -4.74 10.24
C LEU A 54 1.55 -5.24 10.12
N LYS A 55 0.56 -4.36 10.22
CA LYS A 55 -0.85 -4.69 10.05
C LYS A 55 -1.32 -4.59 8.60
N ASN A 56 -0.53 -3.99 7.72
CA ASN A 56 -0.86 -3.90 6.30
C ASN A 56 -0.61 -5.24 5.60
N LEU A 57 -1.21 -5.39 4.43
CA LEU A 57 -1.04 -6.56 3.60
C LEU A 57 0.44 -6.69 3.20
N SER A 58 1.12 -7.78 3.59
CA SER A 58 2.57 -7.94 3.45
C SER A 58 3.05 -7.94 1.99
N TRP A 59 2.22 -8.41 1.06
CA TRP A 59 2.47 -8.37 -0.38
C TRP A 59 1.70 -7.25 -1.09
N GLY A 60 1.07 -6.38 -0.30
CA GLY A 60 0.36 -5.20 -0.77
C GLY A 60 1.27 -3.98 -0.91
N LEU A 61 0.70 -2.94 -1.48
CA LEU A 61 1.32 -1.63 -1.57
C LEU A 61 0.47 -0.62 -0.81
N CYS A 62 1.09 0.26 -0.06
CA CYS A 62 0.47 1.51 0.36
C CYS A 62 0.81 2.62 -0.64
N SER A 63 -0.01 3.64 -0.65
CA SER A 63 0.21 4.88 -1.42
C SER A 63 0.47 6.00 -0.43
N VAL A 64 1.58 6.71 -0.60
CA VAL A 64 1.89 7.90 0.19
C VAL A 64 2.01 9.09 -0.76
N THR A 65 1.16 10.08 -0.56
CA THR A 65 1.20 11.35 -1.30
C THR A 65 1.71 12.44 -0.39
N SER A 66 2.76 13.14 -0.81
CA SER A 66 3.31 14.28 -0.10
C SER A 66 2.65 15.57 -0.53
N LEU A 67 2.35 16.45 0.41
CA LEU A 67 1.72 17.74 0.22
C LEU A 67 2.48 18.81 1.01
N GLY A 68 2.25 20.07 0.67
CA GLY A 68 2.84 21.21 1.37
C GLY A 68 3.82 22.00 0.49
N SER A 69 4.72 22.73 1.14
CA SER A 69 5.72 23.58 0.49
C SER A 69 7.06 23.39 1.20
N TYR A 70 7.98 22.69 0.58
CA TYR A 70 9.33 22.43 1.06
C TYR A 70 10.28 22.12 -0.10
N ASP A 71 11.59 22.28 0.14
CA ASP A 71 12.64 21.93 -0.83
C ASP A 71 12.98 20.43 -0.72
N PRO A 72 12.57 19.59 -1.69
CA PRO A 72 12.78 18.16 -1.63
C PRO A 72 14.26 17.73 -1.72
N LYS A 73 15.15 18.65 -2.10
CA LYS A 73 16.60 18.41 -2.11
C LYS A 73 17.23 18.56 -0.74
N LYS A 74 16.59 19.33 0.16
CA LYS A 74 17.10 19.61 1.50
C LYS A 74 16.43 18.77 2.58
N GLY A 75 15.20 18.32 2.35
CA GLY A 75 14.45 17.56 3.36
C GLY A 75 13.23 16.86 2.82
N GLY A 76 12.48 16.20 3.73
CA GLY A 76 11.27 15.45 3.36
C GLY A 76 11.52 14.16 2.60
N HIS A 77 12.77 13.71 2.50
CA HIS A 77 13.14 12.47 1.81
C HIS A 77 12.44 11.27 2.43
N LEU A 78 12.02 10.31 1.60
CA LEU A 78 11.63 9.00 2.06
C LEU A 78 12.88 8.13 2.20
N VAL A 79 13.13 7.64 3.42
CA VAL A 79 14.27 6.75 3.72
C VAL A 79 13.79 5.32 3.75
N LEU A 80 14.38 4.46 2.93
CA LEU A 80 14.11 3.02 2.84
C LEU A 80 15.32 2.27 3.43
N TRP A 81 15.28 2.02 4.74
CA TRP A 81 16.41 1.53 5.52
C TRP A 81 16.91 0.16 5.07
N ASP A 82 16.00 -0.77 4.78
CA ASP A 82 16.37 -2.12 4.33
C ASP A 82 17.07 -2.11 2.95
N LEU A 83 16.93 -1.02 2.19
CA LEU A 83 17.55 -0.85 0.87
C LEU A 83 18.76 0.09 0.90
N GLY A 84 18.99 0.79 2.01
CA GLY A 84 20.07 1.77 2.16
C GLY A 84 19.94 2.99 1.23
N ILE A 85 18.72 3.39 0.90
CA ILE A 85 18.47 4.52 -0.01
C ILE A 85 17.58 5.58 0.63
N ALA A 86 17.82 6.83 0.26
CA ALA A 86 16.93 7.95 0.49
C ALA A 86 16.41 8.47 -0.86
N VAL A 87 15.10 8.62 -0.96
CA VAL A 87 14.43 9.05 -2.20
C VAL A 87 13.98 10.49 -2.03
N GLU A 88 14.35 11.38 -2.96
CA GLU A 88 13.74 12.71 -3.04
C GLU A 88 12.23 12.54 -3.20
N PHE A 89 11.47 13.20 -2.33
CA PHE A 89 10.03 13.04 -2.32
C PHE A 89 9.35 14.42 -2.39
N PRO A 90 9.24 14.98 -3.60
CA PRO A 90 8.71 16.32 -3.81
C PRO A 90 7.26 16.45 -3.35
N PRO A 91 6.83 17.68 -2.97
CA PRO A 91 5.42 18.00 -2.80
C PRO A 91 4.60 17.58 -4.03
N TYR A 92 3.37 17.12 -3.80
CA TYR A 92 2.41 16.65 -4.83
C TYR A 92 2.84 15.42 -5.61
N SER A 93 3.86 14.71 -5.14
CA SER A 93 4.23 13.39 -5.67
C SER A 93 3.63 12.27 -4.84
N THR A 94 3.48 11.10 -5.46
CA THR A 94 2.95 9.88 -4.83
C THR A 94 3.91 8.73 -5.04
N ILE A 95 4.20 7.98 -3.98
CA ILE A 95 4.97 6.75 -4.04
C ILE A 95 4.11 5.55 -3.65
N LEU A 96 4.32 4.43 -4.32
CA LEU A 96 3.76 3.13 -3.93
C LEU A 96 4.85 2.34 -3.21
N LEU A 97 4.58 1.96 -1.96
CA LEU A 97 5.55 1.35 -1.06
C LEU A 97 5.00 0.06 -0.44
N PRO A 98 5.75 -1.06 -0.45
CA PRO A 98 5.41 -2.25 0.33
C PRO A 98 5.74 -2.03 1.81
N SER A 99 4.97 -1.15 2.46
CA SER A 99 5.24 -0.60 3.78
C SER A 99 5.22 -1.63 4.92
N ALA A 100 4.56 -2.77 4.70
CA ALA A 100 4.52 -3.85 5.69
C ALA A 100 5.86 -4.58 5.85
N ILE A 101 6.72 -4.54 4.84
CA ILE A 101 7.98 -5.32 4.82
C ILE A 101 9.23 -4.45 4.77
N ILE A 102 9.15 -3.22 4.26
CA ILE A 102 10.29 -2.30 4.19
C ILE A 102 10.27 -1.36 5.40
N LEU A 103 11.37 -1.35 6.15
CA LEU A 103 11.60 -0.36 7.21
C LEU A 103 11.78 1.00 6.57
N HIS A 104 10.92 1.94 6.92
CA HIS A 104 10.89 3.26 6.28
C HIS A 104 10.66 4.39 7.29
N SER A 105 11.10 5.57 6.92
CA SER A 105 10.88 6.82 7.65
C SER A 105 10.93 8.00 6.67
N ASN A 106 10.76 9.21 7.18
CA ASN A 106 11.09 10.40 6.40
C ASN A 106 12.02 11.34 7.18
N THR A 107 12.80 12.13 6.45
CA THR A 107 13.62 13.19 7.04
C THR A 107 12.79 14.42 7.37
N SER A 108 13.28 15.26 8.30
CA SER A 108 12.69 16.57 8.60
C SER A 108 12.78 17.51 7.38
N ILE A 109 12.01 18.57 7.44
CA ILE A 109 12.06 19.72 6.53
C ILE A 109 12.51 20.97 7.32
N GLY A 110 12.73 22.08 6.64
CA GLY A 110 13.10 23.36 7.24
C GLY A 110 12.02 23.92 8.18
N GLU A 111 12.42 24.88 9.03
CA GLU A 111 11.52 25.42 10.07
C GLU A 111 10.36 26.24 9.48
N ASP A 112 10.59 26.93 8.38
CA ASP A 112 9.60 27.74 7.68
C ASP A 112 8.85 26.97 6.59
N GLU A 113 9.11 25.67 6.46
CA GLU A 113 8.51 24.80 5.47
C GLU A 113 7.32 24.03 6.02
N THR A 114 6.47 23.56 5.12
CA THR A 114 5.30 22.74 5.49
C THR A 114 5.30 21.42 4.75
N ARG A 115 4.99 20.34 5.46
CA ARG A 115 4.79 19.01 4.90
C ARG A 115 3.60 18.31 5.56
N MET A 116 2.72 17.80 4.73
CA MET A 116 1.59 16.96 5.10
C MET A 116 1.62 15.70 4.24
N THR A 117 0.92 14.65 4.64
CA THR A 117 0.83 13.44 3.82
C THR A 117 -0.57 12.86 3.84
N ILE A 118 -0.96 12.28 2.69
CA ILE A 118 -2.10 11.38 2.59
C ILE A 118 -1.54 9.98 2.40
N THR A 119 -1.86 9.08 3.33
CA THR A 119 -1.43 7.68 3.26
C THR A 119 -2.64 6.80 3.06
N GLN A 120 -2.63 5.98 2.00
CA GLN A 120 -3.70 5.03 1.71
C GLN A 120 -3.15 3.61 1.75
N TYR A 121 -3.91 2.70 2.36
CA TYR A 121 -3.46 1.34 2.63
C TYR A 121 -4.62 0.37 2.80
N SER A 122 -4.31 -0.92 2.86
CA SER A 122 -5.28 -1.96 3.21
C SER A 122 -4.70 -2.89 4.26
N SER A 123 -5.49 -3.16 5.29
CA SER A 123 -5.13 -4.10 6.36
C SER A 123 -5.10 -5.54 5.85
N ALA A 124 -4.12 -6.33 6.30
CA ALA A 124 -4.08 -7.77 6.06
C ALA A 124 -5.32 -8.49 6.60
N GLY A 125 -5.92 -7.98 7.69
CA GLY A 125 -7.14 -8.53 8.28
C GLY A 125 -8.33 -8.55 7.32
N LEU A 126 -8.44 -7.56 6.43
CA LEU A 126 -9.49 -7.50 5.42
C LEU A 126 -9.42 -8.68 4.44
N PHE A 127 -8.21 -8.99 3.98
CA PHE A 127 -7.98 -10.09 3.05
C PHE A 127 -8.06 -11.45 3.72
N ALA A 128 -7.62 -11.54 4.98
CA ALA A 128 -7.82 -12.73 5.80
C ALA A 128 -9.31 -13.01 6.01
N TRP A 129 -10.13 -12.01 6.32
CA TRP A 129 -11.57 -12.14 6.45
C TRP A 129 -12.22 -12.66 5.16
N ARG A 130 -11.84 -12.12 3.99
CA ARG A 130 -12.25 -12.67 2.70
C ARG A 130 -11.83 -14.14 2.54
N ALA A 131 -10.60 -14.49 2.94
CA ALA A 131 -10.07 -15.84 2.83
C ALA A 131 -10.79 -16.85 3.74
N TYR A 132 -11.35 -16.37 4.85
CA TYR A 132 -12.18 -17.18 5.76
C TYR A 132 -13.66 -17.27 5.35
N GLY A 133 -14.00 -16.87 4.13
CA GLY A 133 -15.38 -16.88 3.65
C GLY A 133 -16.26 -15.85 4.34
N TYR A 134 -15.67 -14.69 4.64
CA TYR A 134 -16.33 -13.54 5.27
C TYR A 134 -16.83 -13.81 6.71
N MET A 135 -16.12 -14.69 7.44
CA MET A 135 -16.40 -14.99 8.82
C MET A 135 -15.22 -14.68 9.73
N PRO A 136 -15.45 -14.44 11.03
CA PRO A 136 -14.36 -14.31 11.99
C PRO A 136 -13.46 -15.56 12.02
N LYS A 137 -12.18 -15.35 12.29
CA LYS A 137 -11.22 -16.44 12.48
C LYS A 137 -11.70 -17.34 13.63
N GLY A 138 -11.86 -18.64 13.37
CA GLY A 138 -12.32 -19.62 14.35
C GLY A 138 -13.79 -20.04 14.19
N VAL A 139 -14.59 -19.29 13.43
CA VAL A 139 -15.97 -19.68 13.07
C VAL A 139 -16.00 -20.34 11.69
N SER A 140 -15.05 -20.04 10.83
CA SER A 140 -14.95 -20.60 9.48
C SER A 140 -14.55 -22.07 9.52
N THR A 141 -15.44 -22.95 9.08
CA THR A 141 -15.15 -24.36 8.80
C THR A 141 -14.33 -24.54 7.51
N GLN A 142 -14.27 -23.52 6.67
CA GLN A 142 -13.51 -23.46 5.41
C GLN A 142 -12.15 -22.80 5.60
N ALA A 143 -11.47 -23.02 6.73
CA ALA A 143 -10.09 -22.57 6.87
C ALA A 143 -9.24 -23.28 5.80
N THR A 144 -9.26 -22.73 4.60
CA THR A 144 -8.45 -23.20 3.49
C THR A 144 -7.00 -23.14 3.91
N THR A 145 -6.33 -24.26 3.86
CA THR A 145 -4.97 -24.52 4.35
C THR A 145 -3.89 -23.63 3.71
N TRP A 146 -4.21 -22.91 2.64
CA TRP A 146 -3.27 -22.06 1.91
C TRP A 146 -2.83 -20.77 2.64
N TRP A 147 -3.63 -20.26 3.58
CA TRP A 147 -3.23 -19.15 4.46
C TRP A 147 -2.11 -19.56 5.45
N LYS A 148 -2.03 -20.82 5.85
CA LYS A 148 -1.04 -21.34 6.81
C LYS A 148 0.37 -21.46 6.24
N HIS A 149 0.54 -21.32 4.93
CA HIS A 149 1.82 -21.49 4.26
C HIS A 149 2.20 -20.23 3.47
N PRO A 150 3.01 -19.31 4.05
CA PRO A 150 3.51 -18.12 3.36
C PRO A 150 4.14 -18.42 1.99
N LYS A 151 4.78 -19.59 1.83
CA LYS A 151 5.37 -20.03 0.56
C LYS A 151 4.34 -20.17 -0.58
N HIS A 152 3.12 -20.63 -0.27
CA HIS A 152 2.05 -20.75 -1.27
C HIS A 152 1.43 -19.40 -1.63
N MET A 153 1.52 -18.42 -0.76
CA MET A 153 1.05 -17.07 -1.02
C MET A 153 2.00 -16.34 -1.99
N PHE A 154 3.31 -16.50 -1.80
CA PHE A 154 4.32 -15.99 -2.72
C PHE A 154 4.26 -16.66 -4.10
N SER A 155 4.10 -17.99 -4.18
CA SER A 155 3.99 -18.69 -5.46
C SER A 155 2.77 -18.25 -6.25
N ARG A 156 1.62 -18.03 -5.60
CA ARG A 156 0.40 -17.59 -6.27
C ARG A 156 0.42 -16.12 -6.71
N VAL A 157 1.05 -15.24 -5.93
CA VAL A 157 1.33 -13.86 -6.35
C VAL A 157 2.30 -13.88 -7.53
N TRP A 158 3.32 -14.73 -7.47
CA TRP A 158 4.27 -14.93 -8.56
C TRP A 158 3.59 -15.48 -9.82
N GLU A 159 2.75 -16.50 -9.72
CA GLU A 159 1.93 -17.03 -10.83
C GLU A 159 0.99 -15.98 -11.42
N LEU A 160 0.38 -15.14 -10.56
CA LEU A 160 -0.48 -14.05 -11.00
C LEU A 160 0.29 -12.91 -11.67
N THR A 161 1.54 -12.67 -11.29
CA THR A 161 2.43 -11.70 -11.96
C THR A 161 3.01 -12.23 -13.27
N GLN A 162 3.19 -13.56 -13.40
CA GLN A 162 3.70 -14.21 -14.62
C GLN A 162 2.66 -14.31 -15.75
N ARG A 163 1.37 -14.12 -15.46
CA ARG A 163 0.31 -14.11 -16.50
C ARG A 163 0.23 -12.81 -17.30
N VAL A 164 1.20 -11.90 -17.12
CA VAL A 164 1.43 -10.80 -18.05
C VAL A 164 2.09 -11.40 -19.30
N GLN A 165 1.39 -11.36 -20.42
CA GLN A 165 1.82 -11.94 -21.68
C GLN A 165 3.25 -11.48 -22.05
N PRO A 166 4.13 -12.39 -22.50
CA PRO A 166 5.44 -12.02 -23.01
C PRO A 166 5.26 -11.30 -24.36
N GLY A 167 5.39 -9.97 -24.36
CA GLY A 167 5.27 -9.19 -25.59
C GLY A 167 5.39 -7.67 -25.44
N GLN A 168 5.26 -7.11 -24.26
CA GLN A 168 5.51 -5.68 -24.07
C GLN A 168 6.90 -5.45 -23.45
N ARG A 169 7.89 -5.26 -24.36
CA ARG A 169 9.15 -4.62 -23.96
C ARG A 169 8.83 -3.19 -23.48
N MET A 170 9.19 -2.90 -22.25
CA MET A 170 9.28 -1.51 -21.80
C MET A 170 10.34 -0.82 -22.66
N SER A 171 9.92 0.03 -23.57
CA SER A 171 10.81 1.01 -24.18
C SER A 171 11.17 2.00 -23.07
N ALA A 172 12.46 2.15 -22.82
CA ALA A 172 12.97 3.24 -22.01
C ALA A 172 12.47 4.56 -22.62
N LEU A 173 11.82 5.35 -21.79
CA LEU A 173 11.52 6.74 -22.12
C LEU A 173 12.83 7.54 -22.09
N PRO A 174 12.98 8.51 -23.01
CA PRO A 174 14.16 9.34 -23.08
C PRO A 174 14.31 10.25 -21.87
#